data_18804dd098e35c87d37027201883c55c
#
_entry.id   18804dd098e35c87d37027201883c55c
#
_cell.length_a   1.000
_cell.length_b   1.000
_cell.length_c   1.000
_cell.angle_alpha   90.00
_cell.angle_beta   90.00
_cell.angle_gamma   90.00
#
_symmetry.space_group_name_H-M   'P 1'
#
loop_
_entity.id
_entity.type
_entity.pdbx_description
1 polymer ?
#
loop_
_entity_poly.entity_id
_entity_poly.type
_entity_poly.pdbx_seq_one_letter_code
_entity_poly.pdbx_strand_id
1 'polypeptide(L)'
;MPYPDNLKFAYKAETICRSIGVVPATICVINGKICVGTTAEQLGFISINKKVNKISRRDLGVAVAKNWSGGTTVSATMQISNSLGIKVFSTGGIGGVHRGFNKTIDVSQDILALKET
;
A
#
# COMPACT_ATOMS: atom_id res chain seq x y z
N MET A 1 10.62 5.83 3.13
CA MET A 1 11.49 6.44 2.11
C MET A 1 11.02 7.87 1.86
N PRO A 2 11.87 8.87 2.12
CA PRO A 2 11.45 10.27 1.97
C PRO A 2 11.40 10.73 0.52
N TYR A 3 10.67 11.82 0.29
CA TYR A 3 10.65 12.49 -1.00
C TYR A 3 12.03 13.16 -1.26
N PRO A 4 12.59 13.14 -2.46
CA PRO A 4 12.00 12.61 -3.72
C PRO A 4 12.30 11.14 -4.01
N ASP A 5 13.03 10.45 -3.18
CA ASP A 5 13.48 9.07 -3.43
C ASP A 5 12.30 8.09 -3.52
N ASN A 6 11.25 8.29 -2.72
CA ASN A 6 10.04 7.48 -2.78
C ASN A 6 9.36 7.55 -4.16
N LEU A 7 9.25 8.73 -4.73
CA LEU A 7 8.63 8.94 -6.04
C LEU A 7 9.50 8.36 -7.16
N LYS A 8 10.81 8.58 -7.09
CA LYS A 8 11.76 8.01 -8.05
C LYS A 8 11.72 6.48 -8.05
N PHE A 9 11.65 5.88 -6.86
CA PHE A 9 11.54 4.44 -6.72
C PHE A 9 10.25 3.91 -7.36
N ALA A 10 9.11 4.55 -7.09
CA ALA A 10 7.84 4.17 -7.64
C ALA A 10 7.84 4.22 -9.17
N TYR A 11 8.33 5.30 -9.76
CA TYR A 11 8.45 5.43 -11.22
C TYR A 11 9.37 4.37 -11.82
N LYS A 12 10.51 4.11 -11.19
CA LYS A 12 11.45 3.10 -11.66
C LYS A 12 10.83 1.71 -11.65
N ALA A 13 10.13 1.36 -10.58
CA ALA A 13 9.45 0.08 -10.45
C ALA A 13 8.39 -0.10 -11.55
N GLU A 14 7.56 0.92 -11.79
CA GLU A 14 6.55 0.88 -12.85
C GLU A 14 7.18 0.77 -14.23
N THR A 15 8.26 1.51 -14.48
CA THR A 15 8.98 1.48 -15.77
C THR A 15 9.55 0.07 -16.03
N ILE A 16 10.14 -0.56 -15.03
CA ILE A 16 10.67 -1.92 -15.14
C ILE A 16 9.55 -2.91 -15.47
N CYS A 17 8.41 -2.82 -14.78
CA CYS A 17 7.25 -3.66 -15.06
C CYS A 17 6.81 -3.53 -16.52
N ARG A 18 6.63 -2.30 -16.99
CA ARG A 18 6.19 -2.05 -18.36
C ARG A 18 7.20 -2.54 -19.40
N SER A 19 8.50 -2.44 -19.10
CA SER A 19 9.56 -2.90 -20.01
C SER A 19 9.53 -4.41 -20.28
N ILE A 20 8.96 -5.19 -19.39
CA ILE A 20 8.82 -6.65 -19.55
C ILE A 20 7.38 -7.07 -19.86
N GLY A 21 6.52 -6.15 -20.26
CA GLY A 21 5.14 -6.43 -20.65
C GLY A 21 4.15 -6.61 -19.50
N VAL A 22 4.52 -6.21 -18.29
CA VAL A 22 3.64 -6.26 -17.12
C VAL A 22 3.00 -4.90 -16.90
N VAL A 23 1.69 -4.89 -16.65
CA VAL A 23 0.95 -3.66 -16.31
C VAL A 23 0.98 -3.47 -14.80
N PRO A 24 1.70 -2.45 -14.30
CA PRO A 24 1.73 -2.19 -12.87
C PRO A 24 0.43 -1.51 -12.42
N ALA A 25 -0.06 -1.90 -11.26
CA ALA A 25 -1.25 -1.32 -10.64
C ALA A 25 -0.90 -0.84 -9.24
N THR A 26 -0.19 0.27 -9.15
CA THR A 26 0.16 0.89 -7.86
C THR A 26 -1.11 1.33 -7.14
N ILE A 27 -1.23 0.99 -5.86
CA ILE A 27 -2.43 1.20 -5.06
C ILE A 27 -2.16 2.23 -3.96
N CYS A 28 -3.07 3.17 -3.81
CA CYS A 28 -3.07 4.13 -2.71
C CYS A 28 -4.50 4.59 -2.42
N VAL A 29 -4.66 5.38 -1.36
CA VAL A 29 -5.95 6.02 -1.03
C VAL A 29 -5.75 7.53 -1.10
N ILE A 30 -6.65 8.23 -1.79
CA ILE A 30 -6.62 9.68 -1.91
C ILE A 30 -8.00 10.23 -1.59
N ASN A 31 -8.08 11.06 -0.55
CA ASN A 31 -9.33 11.66 -0.08
C ASN A 31 -10.45 10.64 0.08
N GLY A 32 -10.14 9.50 0.69
CA GLY A 32 -11.09 8.42 0.93
C GLY A 32 -11.42 7.56 -0.28
N LYS A 33 -10.75 7.76 -1.41
CA LYS A 33 -10.95 6.96 -2.62
C LYS A 33 -9.79 6.00 -2.82
N ILE A 34 -10.10 4.72 -3.00
CA ILE A 34 -9.10 3.69 -3.30
C ILE A 34 -8.74 3.82 -4.78
N CYS A 35 -7.46 4.11 -5.03
CA CYS A 35 -6.91 4.26 -6.37
C CYS A 35 -6.10 3.03 -6.74
N VAL A 36 -6.44 2.37 -7.83
CA VAL A 36 -5.75 1.20 -8.35
C VAL A 36 -5.21 1.53 -9.75
N GLY A 37 -3.89 1.47 -9.89
CA GLY A 37 -3.24 2.00 -11.09
C GLY A 37 -3.14 3.51 -11.02
N THR A 38 -2.38 4.03 -10.05
CA THR A 38 -2.25 5.47 -9.80
C THR A 38 -1.63 6.21 -10.99
N THR A 39 -2.14 7.42 -11.24
CA THR A 39 -1.56 8.34 -12.21
C THR A 39 -0.28 8.98 -11.67
N ALA A 40 0.52 9.59 -12.54
CA ALA A 40 1.71 10.34 -12.13
C ALA A 40 1.37 11.45 -11.13
N GLU A 41 0.25 12.14 -11.35
CA GLU A 41 -0.24 13.20 -10.46
C GLU A 41 -0.59 12.66 -9.08
N GLN A 42 -1.28 11.53 -9.01
CA GLN A 42 -1.65 10.86 -7.76
C GLN A 42 -0.42 10.39 -6.99
N LEU A 43 0.55 9.78 -7.67
CA LEU A 43 1.82 9.38 -7.06
C LEU A 43 2.58 10.58 -6.51
N GLY A 44 2.61 11.68 -7.25
CA GLY A 44 3.24 12.93 -6.80
C GLY A 44 2.60 13.45 -5.53
N PHE A 45 1.27 13.50 -5.49
CA PHE A 45 0.52 13.95 -4.32
C PHE A 45 0.86 13.14 -3.06
N ILE A 46 0.82 11.81 -3.15
CA ILE A 46 1.12 10.91 -2.03
C ILE A 46 2.59 11.03 -1.61
N SER A 47 3.50 11.17 -2.55
CA SER A 47 4.94 11.20 -2.27
C SER A 47 5.38 12.45 -1.53
N ILE A 48 4.79 13.60 -1.84
CA ILE A 48 5.16 14.91 -1.29
C ILE A 48 4.45 15.17 0.03
N ASN A 49 3.22 14.70 0.19
CA ASN A 49 2.37 15.05 1.32
C ASN A 49 2.87 14.39 2.61
N LYS A 50 3.29 15.21 3.57
CA LYS A 50 3.79 14.75 4.89
C LYS A 50 2.67 14.31 5.84
N LYS A 51 1.42 14.62 5.52
CA LYS A 51 0.25 14.28 6.35
C LYS A 51 -0.46 13.00 5.89
N VAL A 52 0.19 12.19 5.04
CA VAL A 52 -0.39 10.93 4.59
C VAL A 52 -0.37 9.89 5.71
N ASN A 53 -1.39 9.07 5.73
CA ASN A 53 -1.52 7.96 6.66
C ASN A 53 -0.92 6.69 6.09
N LYS A 54 -0.51 5.79 6.96
CA LYS A 54 -0.18 4.41 6.61
C LYS A 54 -1.44 3.59 6.83
N ILE A 55 -2.03 3.08 5.76
CA ILE A 55 -3.36 2.46 5.78
C ILE A 55 -3.22 0.95 5.68
N SER A 56 -3.55 0.24 6.77
CA SER A 56 -3.61 -1.21 6.80
C SER A 56 -5.01 -1.70 6.42
N ARG A 57 -5.16 -3.03 6.27
CA ARG A 57 -6.45 -3.66 6.04
C ARG A 57 -7.50 -3.22 7.07
N ARG A 58 -7.08 -3.15 8.33
CA ARG A 58 -7.93 -2.73 9.44
C ARG A 58 -8.41 -1.28 9.31
N ASP A 59 -7.61 -0.43 8.68
CA ASP A 59 -7.88 1.00 8.57
C ASP A 59 -8.71 1.38 7.34
N LEU A 60 -8.92 0.48 6.38
CA LEU A 60 -9.55 0.81 5.10
C LEU A 60 -10.94 1.44 5.25
N GLY A 61 -11.78 0.89 6.11
CA GLY A 61 -13.11 1.44 6.35
C GLY A 61 -13.07 2.86 6.91
N VAL A 62 -12.19 3.09 7.87
CA VAL A 62 -12.00 4.42 8.49
C VAL A 62 -11.41 5.40 7.48
N ALA A 63 -10.45 4.95 6.68
CA ALA A 63 -9.82 5.79 5.66
C ALA A 63 -10.83 6.29 4.63
N VAL A 64 -11.73 5.43 4.18
CA VAL A 64 -12.80 5.81 3.25
C VAL A 64 -13.80 6.75 3.92
N ALA A 65 -14.25 6.42 5.13
CA ALA A 65 -15.25 7.23 5.86
C ALA A 65 -14.72 8.62 6.23
N LYS A 66 -13.45 8.73 6.61
CA LYS A 66 -12.83 9.99 7.05
C LYS A 66 -12.03 10.71 5.98
N ASN A 67 -12.12 10.29 4.73
CA ASN A 67 -11.41 10.91 3.60
C ASN A 67 -9.89 10.97 3.79
N TRP A 68 -9.30 9.90 4.33
CA TRP A 68 -7.86 9.81 4.49
C TRP A 68 -7.16 9.69 3.14
N SER A 69 -5.90 10.13 3.12
CA SER A 69 -4.96 9.90 2.02
C SER A 69 -3.74 9.17 2.57
N GLY A 70 -3.22 8.23 1.80
CA GLY A 70 -2.02 7.51 2.22
C GLY A 70 -1.69 6.31 1.38
N GLY A 71 -0.52 5.76 1.67
CA GLY A 71 -0.08 4.49 1.10
C GLY A 71 -0.71 3.32 1.82
N THR A 72 -0.94 2.26 1.08
CA THR A 72 -1.48 1.01 1.62
C THR A 72 -0.37 0.07 2.06
N THR A 73 -0.56 -0.58 3.20
CA THR A 73 0.32 -1.64 3.66
C THR A 73 0.09 -2.91 2.83
N VAL A 74 0.91 -3.94 3.04
CA VAL A 74 0.73 -5.24 2.39
C VAL A 74 -0.67 -5.77 2.63
N SER A 75 -1.17 -5.73 3.87
CA SER A 75 -2.50 -6.25 4.20
C SER A 75 -3.62 -5.54 3.45
N ALA A 76 -3.57 -4.22 3.34
CA ALA A 76 -4.56 -3.44 2.60
C ALA A 76 -4.46 -3.71 1.10
N THR A 77 -3.25 -3.72 0.55
CA THR A 77 -3.00 -3.99 -0.86
C THR A 77 -3.51 -5.38 -1.26
N MET A 78 -3.26 -6.40 -0.41
CA MET A 78 -3.76 -7.76 -0.64
C MET A 78 -5.28 -7.80 -0.69
N GLN A 79 -5.95 -7.15 0.25
CA GLN A 79 -7.41 -7.15 0.30
C GLN A 79 -8.01 -6.47 -0.94
N ILE A 80 -7.47 -5.33 -1.33
CA ILE A 80 -7.94 -4.59 -2.52
C ILE A 80 -7.68 -5.43 -3.78
N SER A 81 -6.48 -5.97 -3.92
CA SER A 81 -6.10 -6.80 -5.06
C SER A 81 -7.01 -8.03 -5.20
N ASN A 82 -7.26 -8.71 -4.09
CA ASN A 82 -8.13 -9.88 -4.08
C ASN A 82 -9.56 -9.55 -4.50
N SER A 83 -10.11 -8.43 -4.01
CA SER A 83 -11.46 -8.00 -4.36
C SER A 83 -11.62 -7.65 -5.84
N LEU A 84 -10.53 -7.27 -6.50
CA LEU A 84 -10.51 -6.91 -7.93
C LEU A 84 -10.03 -8.05 -8.83
N GLY A 85 -9.71 -9.21 -8.27
CA GLY A 85 -9.22 -10.34 -9.05
C GLY A 85 -7.79 -10.21 -9.54
N ILE A 86 -6.99 -9.32 -8.95
CA ILE A 86 -5.56 -9.19 -9.28
C ILE A 86 -4.81 -10.37 -8.65
N LYS A 87 -4.14 -11.15 -9.47
CA LYS A 87 -3.54 -12.44 -9.06
C LYS A 87 -2.11 -12.34 -8.56
N VAL A 88 -1.39 -11.31 -8.96
CA VAL A 88 0.04 -11.19 -8.65
C VAL A 88 0.28 -9.91 -7.84
N PHE A 89 0.97 -10.06 -6.73
CA PHE A 89 1.35 -8.97 -5.85
C PHE A 89 2.83 -9.12 -5.49
N SER A 90 3.57 -8.03 -5.59
CA SER A 90 5.00 -8.00 -5.25
C SER A 90 5.27 -6.92 -4.22
N THR A 91 6.10 -7.24 -3.24
CA THR A 91 6.50 -6.30 -2.19
C THR A 91 7.94 -6.55 -1.76
N GLY A 92 8.59 -5.50 -1.27
CA GLY A 92 9.93 -5.60 -0.72
C GLY A 92 10.00 -6.19 0.69
N GLY A 93 8.87 -6.32 1.36
CA GLY A 93 8.80 -6.88 2.71
C GLY A 93 7.41 -6.81 3.29
N ILE A 94 7.20 -7.60 4.32
CA ILE A 94 5.95 -7.65 5.07
C ILE A 94 6.21 -7.28 6.53
N GLY A 95 5.17 -6.82 7.22
CA GLY A 95 5.20 -6.66 8.67
C GLY A 95 5.18 -8.01 9.36
N GLY A 96 5.68 -8.06 10.58
CA GLY A 96 5.80 -9.28 11.35
C GLY A 96 5.37 -9.12 12.81
N VAL A 97 5.93 -9.97 13.64
CA VAL A 97 5.77 -9.92 15.10
C VAL A 97 6.97 -9.18 15.66
N HIS A 98 6.72 -8.09 16.39
CA HIS A 98 7.79 -7.30 16.99
C HIS A 98 8.39 -7.98 18.20
N ARG A 99 9.66 -7.65 18.52
CA ARG A 99 10.30 -8.11 19.76
C ARG A 99 9.46 -7.67 20.96
N GLY A 100 9.32 -8.53 21.95
CA GLY A 100 8.49 -8.26 23.11
C GLY A 100 7.01 -8.51 22.87
N PHE A 101 6.64 -9.27 21.84
CA PHE A 101 5.25 -9.63 21.52
C PHE A 101 4.47 -10.10 22.74
N ASN A 102 5.08 -10.94 23.61
CA ASN A 102 4.43 -11.43 24.82
C ASN A 102 4.08 -10.32 25.83
N LYS A 103 4.72 -9.15 25.71
CA LYS A 103 4.46 -7.99 26.56
C LYS A 103 3.52 -6.98 25.91
N THR A 104 3.62 -6.79 24.58
CA THR A 104 2.92 -5.73 23.85
C THR A 104 1.83 -6.26 22.93
N ILE A 105 1.83 -7.56 22.59
CA ILE A 105 0.90 -8.20 21.64
C ILE A 105 0.86 -7.44 20.31
N ASP A 106 2.02 -7.01 19.85
CA ASP A 106 2.16 -6.21 18.61
C ASP A 106 2.43 -7.13 17.42
N VAL A 107 1.36 -7.46 16.69
CA VAL A 107 1.39 -8.31 15.50
C VAL A 107 0.90 -7.52 14.30
N SER A 108 1.65 -7.57 13.19
CA SER A 108 1.24 -6.91 11.96
C SER A 108 -0.03 -7.51 11.36
N GLN A 109 -0.90 -6.64 10.82
CA GLN A 109 -2.06 -7.05 10.03
C GLN A 109 -1.67 -7.86 8.80
N ASP A 110 -0.44 -7.73 8.31
CA ASP A 110 0.06 -8.47 7.15
C ASP A 110 0.05 -9.99 7.39
N ILE A 111 0.40 -10.42 8.62
CA ILE A 111 0.38 -11.84 8.99
C ILE A 111 -1.05 -12.39 8.93
N LEU A 112 -2.02 -11.64 9.46
CA LEU A 112 -3.42 -12.05 9.42
C LEU A 112 -3.96 -12.07 7.99
N ALA A 113 -3.61 -11.09 7.18
CA ALA A 113 -4.01 -11.02 5.79
C ALA A 113 -3.47 -12.22 4.98
N LEU A 114 -2.22 -12.61 5.20
CA LEU A 114 -1.63 -13.77 4.54
C LEU A 114 -2.37 -15.07 4.88
N LYS A 115 -2.87 -15.18 6.10
CA LYS A 115 -3.64 -16.35 6.52
C LYS A 115 -5.04 -16.38 5.90
N GLU A 116 -5.70 -15.24 5.80
CA GLU A 116 -7.12 -15.13 5.47
C GLU A 116 -7.40 -14.82 3.99
N THR A 117 -6.41 -14.31 3.29
CA THR A 117 -6.53 -13.93 1.88
C THR A 117 -5.75 -14.88 1.00
#